data_61e5a676698ec4ed1bebb04bbae3a34a
#
_entry.id   61e5a676698ec4ed1bebb04bbae3a34a
#
_cell.length_a   1.000
_cell.length_b   1.000
_cell.length_c   1.000
_cell.angle_alpha   90.00
_cell.angle_beta   90.00
_cell.angle_gamma   90.00
#
_symmetry.space_group_name_H-M   'P 1'
#
loop_
_entity.id
_entity.type
_entity.pdbx_description
1 polymer ?
#
loop_
_entity_poly.entity_id
_entity_poly.type
_entity_poly.pdbx_seq_one_letter_code
_entity_poly.pdbx_strand_id
1 'polypeptide(L)'
;MSSSSTSSGSGTQVQPPATVNTVPLAKANANLALLVTKGKAQGYLTYEELNELLPDDAIAPDRLDALMQQFDELGIELLDEIEGNKHVAPPAADEPDEAMMRAAEADLEKMEEVDAADNGSKRIDDPVRMYLTQMGEIPLLTRDEEIRLAKKIELTRMAFRRKVLESDYCLQSAVDILAQVESGELPFDRTMRISTAEVDAKGTISKRIPENLSTVRKLLEQNRLDWAKFREEGTSDNQKEEIKRRMRNRRRKAVTLLEELSLRTSKVIPLMKKLQSICNKMVEIKHRLTEKSHRGRELSEDDRQAMTEEYEGLQDLVLEDPESLVRRCGAIQLVFNEYEDAKRKLSGGNLRLVVSIAKKYRNRGLSFLDIIQEGNTGLMRAVDKYEYRRGYKFSTYATWWIRQAITRAIADHARTIRIPVHMIETMSKLRNISKKLLQELGREPTIEEISKEAKMPVSECRRVLKISRHPISLDRPVGESEDSYFGDFIEDEAAENPVETATSEMLRERIDQVLKTLTYREREIIKLRYGIGDGYTYTLEEVGRIFKVTRERVRQVEAKAIRKLQHPVRARKLEGFLDGSMYATLGAIPAAGDAGGGVDLLEEDDDDDLEGEPGHE
;
A
#
# COMPACT_ATOMS: atom_id res chain seq x y z
N MET A 1 -81.94 -39.96 -30.15
CA MET A 1 -80.83 -40.94 -30.28
C MET A 1 -79.61 -40.16 -30.55
N SER A 2 -78.87 -39.78 -29.52
CA SER A 2 -77.76 -40.34 -28.77
C SER A 2 -76.53 -40.27 -29.57
N SER A 3 -75.53 -39.69 -29.16
CA SER A 3 -74.57 -39.99 -28.21
C SER A 3 -73.36 -39.00 -28.30
N SER A 4 -73.11 -38.38 -27.23
CA SER A 4 -72.00 -37.51 -26.97
C SER A 4 -70.69 -38.35 -26.81
N SER A 5 -69.58 -37.91 -27.37
CA SER A 5 -68.28 -38.36 -27.04
C SER A 5 -67.44 -37.18 -26.55
N THR A 6 -67.17 -37.21 -25.28
CA THR A 6 -66.26 -36.30 -24.57
C THR A 6 -64.82 -36.73 -24.81
N SER A 7 -63.99 -35.82 -25.35
CA SER A 7 -62.54 -35.95 -25.43
C SER A 7 -61.90 -35.30 -24.20
N SER A 8 -61.25 -36.11 -23.38
CA SER A 8 -60.45 -35.67 -22.25
C SER A 8 -59.11 -35.05 -22.70
N GLY A 9 -58.96 -33.77 -22.49
CA GLY A 9 -57.68 -33.07 -22.60
C GLY A 9 -56.84 -33.29 -21.33
N SER A 10 -55.69 -33.92 -21.46
CA SER A 10 -54.69 -34.05 -20.42
C SER A 10 -53.95 -32.71 -20.23
N GLY A 11 -54.30 -31.98 -19.19
CA GLY A 11 -53.57 -30.84 -18.72
C GLY A 11 -52.34 -31.29 -17.95
N THR A 12 -51.15 -31.04 -18.48
CA THR A 12 -49.88 -31.21 -17.79
C THR A 12 -49.79 -30.13 -16.72
N GLN A 13 -49.97 -30.50 -15.46
CA GLN A 13 -49.64 -29.62 -14.33
C GLN A 13 -48.13 -29.50 -14.22
N VAL A 14 -47.65 -28.27 -14.42
CA VAL A 14 -46.27 -27.87 -14.04
C VAL A 14 -46.26 -27.75 -12.52
N GLN A 15 -45.52 -28.65 -11.88
CA GLN A 15 -45.20 -28.54 -10.44
C GLN A 15 -44.31 -27.35 -10.20
N PRO A 16 -44.56 -26.49 -9.18
CA PRO A 16 -43.59 -25.46 -8.77
C PRO A 16 -42.36 -26.13 -8.17
N PRO A 17 -41.15 -25.50 -8.32
CA PRO A 17 -39.91 -26.06 -7.80
C PRO A 17 -39.97 -26.18 -6.29
N ALA A 18 -39.37 -27.24 -5.79
CA ALA A 18 -39.30 -27.64 -4.40
C ALA A 18 -38.90 -26.49 -3.48
N THR A 19 -39.70 -26.26 -2.47
CA THR A 19 -39.45 -25.36 -1.35
C THR A 19 -38.12 -25.74 -0.67
N VAL A 20 -37.15 -24.86 -0.78
CA VAL A 20 -35.91 -24.88 0.01
C VAL A 20 -36.29 -24.79 1.49
N ASN A 21 -35.85 -25.72 2.28
CA ASN A 21 -36.03 -25.79 3.73
C ASN A 21 -35.67 -24.45 4.39
N THR A 22 -36.66 -23.74 4.86
CA THR A 22 -36.52 -22.58 5.74
C THR A 22 -36.29 -23.06 7.17
N VAL A 23 -35.05 -23.22 7.56
CA VAL A 23 -34.60 -23.36 8.96
C VAL A 23 -34.62 -21.95 9.62
N PRO A 24 -34.82 -21.82 10.93
CA PRO A 24 -35.52 -20.68 11.54
C PRO A 24 -34.82 -19.32 11.34
N LEU A 25 -35.32 -18.58 10.40
CA LEU A 25 -34.95 -17.20 10.03
C LEU A 25 -35.05 -16.19 11.20
N ALA A 26 -35.74 -16.58 12.29
CA ALA A 26 -36.01 -15.70 13.42
C ALA A 26 -34.77 -15.40 14.31
N LYS A 27 -33.85 -16.34 14.48
CA LYS A 27 -32.60 -16.12 15.26
C LYS A 27 -31.54 -15.40 14.42
N ALA A 28 -31.43 -15.72 13.14
CA ALA A 28 -30.54 -15.05 12.22
C ALA A 28 -30.92 -13.57 12.03
N ASN A 29 -32.20 -13.29 11.98
CA ASN A 29 -32.70 -11.89 11.87
C ASN A 29 -32.48 -11.08 13.16
N ALA A 30 -32.44 -11.69 14.34
CA ALA A 30 -32.16 -10.98 15.59
C ALA A 30 -30.70 -10.55 15.70
N ASN A 31 -29.75 -11.41 15.33
CA ASN A 31 -28.33 -11.10 15.34
C ASN A 31 -27.96 -10.08 14.24
N LEU A 32 -28.56 -10.19 13.06
CA LEU A 32 -28.43 -9.19 12.00
C LEU A 32 -28.99 -7.82 12.40
N ALA A 33 -30.13 -7.80 13.09
CA ALA A 33 -30.70 -6.56 13.60
C ALA A 33 -29.81 -5.92 14.67
N LEU A 34 -29.14 -6.71 15.51
CA LEU A 34 -28.15 -6.24 16.48
C LEU A 34 -26.89 -5.67 15.80
N LEU A 35 -26.39 -6.32 14.76
CA LEU A 35 -25.26 -5.83 13.97
C LEU A 35 -25.60 -4.51 13.28
N VAL A 36 -26.78 -4.42 12.66
CA VAL A 36 -27.24 -3.19 12.00
C VAL A 36 -27.45 -2.06 12.99
N THR A 37 -28.02 -2.33 14.17
CA THR A 37 -28.21 -1.29 15.20
C THR A 37 -26.87 -0.83 15.79
N LYS A 38 -25.93 -1.73 16.01
CA LYS A 38 -24.59 -1.42 16.48
C LYS A 38 -23.77 -0.65 15.45
N GLY A 39 -23.81 -1.11 14.18
CA GLY A 39 -23.15 -0.42 13.06
C GLY A 39 -23.71 0.98 12.81
N LYS A 40 -25.03 1.18 12.91
CA LYS A 40 -25.65 2.51 12.81
C LYS A 40 -25.29 3.44 13.97
N ALA A 41 -25.10 2.90 15.17
CA ALA A 41 -24.74 3.70 16.34
C ALA A 41 -23.27 4.13 16.31
N GLN A 42 -22.38 3.29 15.76
CA GLN A 42 -20.94 3.52 15.73
C GLN A 42 -20.43 4.08 14.39
N GLY A 43 -21.22 3.99 13.31
CA GLY A 43 -20.83 4.35 11.95
C GLY A 43 -19.94 3.33 11.24
N TYR A 44 -19.47 2.31 11.96
CA TYR A 44 -18.60 1.25 11.45
C TYR A 44 -18.82 -0.07 12.18
N LEU A 45 -18.42 -1.18 11.54
CA LEU A 45 -18.32 -2.50 12.15
C LEU A 45 -16.93 -3.09 11.87
N THR A 46 -16.38 -3.81 12.84
CA THR A 46 -15.16 -4.56 12.59
C THR A 46 -15.49 -5.92 11.98
N TYR A 47 -14.58 -6.45 11.13
CA TYR A 47 -14.72 -7.81 10.61
C TYR A 47 -14.78 -8.88 11.71
N GLU A 48 -14.24 -8.58 12.91
CA GLU A 48 -14.32 -9.46 14.07
C GLU A 48 -15.72 -9.49 14.66
N GLU A 49 -16.35 -8.33 14.83
CA GLU A 49 -17.73 -8.21 15.33
C GLU A 49 -18.74 -8.84 14.38
N LEU A 50 -18.47 -8.76 13.06
CA LEU A 50 -19.28 -9.38 12.04
C LEU A 50 -19.23 -10.93 12.16
N ASN A 51 -18.03 -11.49 12.35
CA ASN A 51 -17.83 -12.93 12.54
C ASN A 51 -18.43 -13.47 13.86
N GLU A 52 -18.51 -12.63 14.89
CA GLU A 52 -19.06 -13.04 16.19
C GLU A 52 -20.57 -13.25 16.19
N LEU A 53 -21.26 -12.41 15.45
CA LEU A 53 -22.73 -12.33 15.51
C LEU A 53 -23.43 -12.95 14.30
N LEU A 54 -22.69 -13.25 13.21
CA LEU A 54 -23.26 -13.92 12.03
C LEU A 54 -23.44 -15.42 12.31
N PRO A 55 -24.64 -15.95 12.10
CA PRO A 55 -24.86 -17.40 12.14
C PRO A 55 -24.18 -18.07 10.94
N ASP A 56 -23.73 -19.31 11.14
CA ASP A 56 -22.97 -20.09 10.14
C ASP A 56 -23.67 -20.22 8.78
N ASP A 57 -24.98 -20.25 8.75
CA ASP A 57 -25.78 -20.27 7.51
C ASP A 57 -25.68 -18.97 6.68
N ALA A 58 -25.28 -17.86 7.29
CA ALA A 58 -25.07 -16.58 6.61
C ALA A 58 -23.66 -16.40 6.06
N ILE A 59 -22.74 -17.30 6.40
CA ILE A 59 -21.33 -17.30 5.97
C ILE A 59 -21.16 -17.86 4.55
N ALA A 60 -22.20 -18.43 3.94
CA ALA A 60 -22.16 -18.83 2.53
C ALA A 60 -21.75 -17.63 1.64
N PRO A 61 -20.79 -17.81 0.71
CA PRO A 61 -20.17 -16.70 -0.04
C PRO A 61 -21.16 -15.74 -0.71
N ASP A 62 -22.25 -16.29 -1.25
CA ASP A 62 -23.27 -15.52 -1.97
C ASP A 62 -24.19 -14.70 -1.04
N ARG A 63 -24.43 -15.20 0.18
CA ARG A 63 -25.18 -14.46 1.21
C ARG A 63 -24.34 -13.42 1.91
N LEU A 64 -23.06 -13.69 2.07
CA LEU A 64 -22.12 -12.77 2.67
C LEU A 64 -21.89 -11.55 1.77
N ASP A 65 -21.80 -11.76 0.46
CA ASP A 65 -21.71 -10.66 -0.51
C ASP A 65 -22.98 -9.78 -0.48
N ALA A 66 -24.16 -10.40 -0.34
CA ALA A 66 -25.42 -9.67 -0.18
C ALA A 66 -25.48 -8.89 1.15
N LEU A 67 -24.95 -9.45 2.23
CA LEU A 67 -24.86 -8.78 3.54
C LEU A 67 -23.88 -7.63 3.54
N MET A 68 -22.72 -7.80 2.93
CA MET A 68 -21.76 -6.70 2.78
C MET A 68 -22.33 -5.56 1.94
N GLN A 69 -23.08 -5.89 0.90
CA GLN A 69 -23.78 -4.91 0.09
C GLN A 69 -24.87 -4.17 0.89
N GLN A 70 -25.57 -4.86 1.80
CA GLN A 70 -26.52 -4.24 2.72
C GLN A 70 -25.86 -3.32 3.76
N PHE A 71 -24.68 -3.66 4.27
CA PHE A 71 -23.94 -2.78 5.19
C PHE A 71 -23.43 -1.53 4.47
N ASP A 72 -22.94 -1.66 3.23
CA ASP A 72 -22.59 -0.54 2.38
C ASP A 72 -23.80 0.37 2.09
N GLU A 73 -24.99 -0.23 1.82
CA GLU A 73 -26.24 0.52 1.61
C GLU A 73 -26.69 1.28 2.86
N LEU A 74 -26.41 0.73 4.04
CA LEU A 74 -26.74 1.36 5.33
C LEU A 74 -25.70 2.39 5.79
N GLY A 75 -24.62 2.56 5.03
CA GLY A 75 -23.53 3.49 5.34
C GLY A 75 -22.67 3.05 6.52
N ILE A 76 -22.59 1.74 6.78
CA ILE A 76 -21.79 1.15 7.84
C ILE A 76 -20.46 0.73 7.21
N GLU A 77 -19.36 1.41 7.57
CA GLU A 77 -18.01 1.07 7.13
C GLU A 77 -17.53 -0.23 7.81
N LEU A 78 -17.01 -1.16 7.01
CA LEU A 78 -16.34 -2.36 7.53
C LEU A 78 -14.85 -2.10 7.63
N LEU A 79 -14.35 -1.98 8.86
CA LEU A 79 -12.98 -1.63 9.15
C LEU A 79 -12.17 -2.84 9.62
N ASP A 80 -10.92 -2.94 9.15
CA ASP A 80 -9.91 -3.82 9.69
C ASP A 80 -9.46 -3.26 11.03
N GLU A 81 -9.42 -4.06 12.10
CA GLU A 81 -8.96 -3.69 13.44
C GLU A 81 -8.73 -2.19 13.63
N ILE A 82 -9.72 -1.49 14.15
CA ILE A 82 -9.51 -0.10 14.55
C ILE A 82 -8.57 -0.06 15.74
N GLU A 83 -7.66 0.88 15.67
CA GLU A 83 -6.88 1.35 16.79
C GLU A 83 -7.85 1.75 17.92
N GLY A 84 -8.09 0.84 18.83
CA GLY A 84 -8.77 1.12 20.08
C GLY A 84 -10.21 0.62 20.25
N ASN A 85 -10.31 -0.48 20.89
CA ASN A 85 -11.33 -0.89 21.86
C ASN A 85 -12.33 -2.02 21.56
N LYS A 86 -12.14 -3.05 22.36
CA LYS A 86 -13.06 -3.93 23.14
C LYS A 86 -13.64 -5.17 22.48
N HIS A 87 -13.28 -6.28 23.12
CA HIS A 87 -13.58 -7.67 22.82
C HIS A 87 -14.81 -8.23 23.51
N VAL A 88 -15.49 -9.19 22.89
CA VAL A 88 -16.25 -10.27 23.51
C VAL A 88 -16.11 -11.52 22.64
N ALA A 89 -15.93 -12.69 23.26
CA ALA A 89 -15.63 -13.98 22.60
C ALA A 89 -16.89 -14.75 22.14
N PRO A 90 -16.78 -15.58 21.08
CA PRO A 90 -17.92 -16.22 20.42
C PRO A 90 -18.15 -17.71 20.75
N PRO A 91 -19.34 -18.28 20.46
CA PRO A 91 -19.65 -19.68 20.61
C PRO A 91 -19.32 -20.53 19.35
N ALA A 92 -19.20 -21.84 19.55
CA ALA A 92 -18.74 -22.85 18.60
C ALA A 92 -19.76 -23.20 17.49
N ALA A 93 -19.27 -23.58 16.31
CA ALA A 93 -20.06 -23.85 15.13
C ALA A 93 -19.62 -25.06 14.30
N ASP A 94 -20.60 -25.76 13.73
CA ASP A 94 -20.51 -26.99 12.96
C ASP A 94 -20.47 -26.77 11.42
N GLU A 95 -20.03 -27.74 10.71
CA GLU A 95 -19.57 -27.93 9.34
C GLU A 95 -20.33 -27.32 8.13
N PRO A 96 -19.70 -26.44 7.35
CA PRO A 96 -19.99 -26.31 5.90
C PRO A 96 -18.79 -26.40 4.95
N ASP A 97 -17.58 -26.62 5.42
CA ASP A 97 -16.37 -26.39 4.61
C ASP A 97 -15.97 -27.52 3.66
N GLU A 98 -16.36 -28.74 3.88
CA GLU A 98 -16.10 -29.86 2.95
C GLU A 98 -16.88 -29.69 1.64
N ALA A 99 -18.11 -29.19 1.71
CA ALA A 99 -18.92 -28.93 0.53
C ALA A 99 -18.33 -27.80 -0.34
N MET A 100 -17.74 -26.78 0.29
CA MET A 100 -17.10 -25.68 -0.41
C MET A 100 -15.76 -26.07 -1.04
N MET A 101 -15.01 -26.95 -0.37
CA MET A 101 -13.77 -27.52 -0.92
C MET A 101 -14.06 -28.49 -2.06
N ARG A 102 -15.07 -29.36 -1.92
CA ARG A 102 -15.53 -30.27 -3.00
C ARG A 102 -16.12 -29.51 -4.17
N ALA A 103 -16.85 -28.41 -3.93
CA ALA A 103 -17.33 -27.54 -5.01
C ALA A 103 -16.17 -26.83 -5.74
N ALA A 104 -15.11 -26.44 -5.01
CA ALA A 104 -13.90 -25.89 -5.61
C ALA A 104 -13.13 -26.93 -6.44
N GLU A 105 -13.10 -28.19 -5.99
CA GLU A 105 -12.51 -29.31 -6.74
C GLU A 105 -13.31 -29.64 -8.02
N ALA A 106 -14.62 -29.74 -7.92
CA ALA A 106 -15.49 -29.98 -9.08
C ALA A 106 -15.45 -28.82 -10.08
N ASP A 107 -15.26 -27.61 -9.62
CA ASP A 107 -15.10 -26.45 -10.49
C ASP A 107 -13.70 -26.39 -11.15
N LEU A 108 -12.65 -26.90 -10.47
CA LEU A 108 -11.31 -27.08 -11.04
C LEU A 108 -11.30 -28.17 -12.13
N GLU A 109 -11.90 -29.35 -11.84
CA GLU A 109 -12.04 -30.42 -12.82
C GLU A 109 -12.83 -29.94 -14.07
N LYS A 110 -13.91 -29.20 -13.89
CA LYS A 110 -14.65 -28.60 -15.02
C LYS A 110 -13.83 -27.56 -15.80
N MET A 111 -12.94 -26.82 -15.15
CA MET A 111 -12.03 -25.89 -15.88
C MET A 111 -11.00 -26.66 -16.68
N GLU A 112 -10.48 -27.77 -16.15
CA GLU A 112 -9.54 -28.65 -16.89
C GLU A 112 -10.24 -29.34 -18.05
N GLU A 113 -11.51 -29.76 -17.91
CA GLU A 113 -12.30 -30.37 -18.99
C GLU A 113 -12.68 -29.37 -20.10
N VAL A 114 -13.08 -28.14 -19.74
CA VAL A 114 -13.44 -27.09 -20.74
C VAL A 114 -12.21 -26.61 -21.51
N ASP A 115 -11.07 -26.44 -20.82
CA ASP A 115 -9.81 -26.07 -21.46
C ASP A 115 -9.21 -27.23 -22.30
N ALA A 116 -9.53 -28.50 -21.94
CA ALA A 116 -9.13 -29.68 -22.74
C ALA A 116 -9.98 -29.87 -24.01
N ALA A 117 -11.25 -29.44 -23.98
CA ALA A 117 -12.17 -29.57 -25.11
C ALA A 117 -11.95 -28.53 -26.21
N ASP A 118 -11.43 -27.35 -25.92
CA ASP A 118 -11.36 -26.22 -26.85
C ASP A 118 -10.05 -26.10 -27.64
N ASN A 119 -8.99 -26.87 -27.36
CA ASN A 119 -7.73 -26.75 -28.14
C ASN A 119 -6.80 -27.98 -28.06
N GLY A 120 -6.95 -28.85 -28.99
CA GLY A 120 -5.86 -29.76 -29.38
C GLY A 120 -4.74 -28.97 -30.08
N SER A 121 -3.59 -28.84 -29.43
CA SER A 121 -2.24 -28.67 -30.00
C SER A 121 -1.43 -27.38 -29.77
N LYS A 122 -1.90 -26.32 -29.12
CA LYS A 122 -1.08 -25.07 -29.04
C LYS A 122 -0.91 -24.39 -27.67
N ARG A 123 -1.25 -25.00 -26.54
CA ARG A 123 -1.20 -24.32 -25.23
C ARG A 123 -0.50 -25.07 -24.09
N ILE A 124 0.69 -25.61 -24.38
CA ILE A 124 1.57 -26.16 -23.34
C ILE A 124 2.14 -25.04 -22.46
N ASP A 125 2.21 -23.81 -22.97
CA ASP A 125 2.87 -22.67 -22.33
C ASP A 125 1.92 -21.66 -21.63
N ASP A 126 0.65 -22.03 -21.35
CA ASP A 126 -0.22 -21.14 -20.58
C ASP A 126 0.21 -21.09 -19.10
N PRO A 127 0.71 -19.94 -18.59
CA PRO A 127 1.16 -19.81 -17.21
C PRO A 127 0.06 -20.12 -16.19
N VAL A 128 -1.20 -19.90 -16.53
CA VAL A 128 -2.36 -20.19 -15.66
C VAL A 128 -2.48 -21.69 -15.48
N ARG A 129 -2.44 -22.45 -16.57
CA ARG A 129 -2.52 -23.91 -16.56
C ARG A 129 -1.35 -24.53 -15.80
N MET A 130 -0.13 -24.05 -16.04
CA MET A 130 1.05 -24.52 -15.33
C MET A 130 0.92 -24.30 -13.81
N TYR A 131 0.43 -23.13 -13.39
CA TYR A 131 0.18 -22.85 -11.98
C TYR A 131 -0.88 -23.78 -11.38
N LEU A 132 -2.01 -24.01 -12.08
CA LEU A 132 -3.09 -24.88 -11.62
C LEU A 132 -2.64 -26.34 -11.50
N THR A 133 -1.85 -26.83 -12.46
CA THR A 133 -1.28 -28.19 -12.41
C THR A 133 -0.35 -28.37 -11.21
N GLN A 134 0.60 -27.44 -10.99
CA GLN A 134 1.48 -27.47 -9.83
C GLN A 134 0.72 -27.40 -8.49
N MET A 135 -0.35 -26.60 -8.44
CA MET A 135 -1.21 -26.52 -7.28
C MET A 135 -2.00 -27.83 -7.06
N GLY A 136 -2.40 -28.51 -8.16
CA GLY A 136 -3.09 -29.79 -8.14
C GLY A 136 -2.28 -30.93 -7.49
N GLU A 137 -0.95 -30.86 -7.54
CA GLU A 137 -0.04 -31.84 -6.93
C GLU A 137 0.04 -31.73 -5.40
N ILE A 138 -0.36 -30.57 -4.83
CA ILE A 138 -0.27 -30.34 -3.38
C ILE A 138 -1.45 -31.04 -2.68
N PRO A 139 -1.20 -31.95 -1.72
CA PRO A 139 -2.27 -32.63 -1.01
C PRO A 139 -3.07 -31.68 -0.13
N LEU A 140 -4.36 -31.93 -0.03
CA LEU A 140 -5.25 -31.21 0.89
C LEU A 140 -4.90 -31.52 2.35
N LEU A 141 -5.08 -30.54 3.21
CA LEU A 141 -4.87 -30.69 4.65
C LEU A 141 -6.18 -31.13 5.33
N THR A 142 -6.07 -32.13 6.21
CA THR A 142 -7.14 -32.46 7.12
C THR A 142 -7.21 -31.46 8.27
N ARG A 143 -8.36 -31.39 8.98
CA ARG A 143 -8.55 -30.50 10.12
C ARG A 143 -7.47 -30.65 11.20
N ASP A 144 -7.14 -31.92 11.50
CA ASP A 144 -6.13 -32.24 12.52
C ASP A 144 -4.72 -31.78 12.08
N GLU A 145 -4.41 -31.84 10.79
CA GLU A 145 -3.16 -31.35 10.23
C GLU A 145 -3.10 -29.82 10.26
N GLU A 146 -4.19 -29.12 9.96
CA GLU A 146 -4.26 -27.65 10.11
C GLU A 146 -3.95 -27.23 11.55
N ILE A 147 -4.60 -27.86 12.54
CA ILE A 147 -4.38 -27.56 13.96
C ILE A 147 -2.94 -27.93 14.36
N ARG A 148 -2.41 -29.06 13.89
CA ARG A 148 -1.02 -29.48 14.14
C ARG A 148 -0.02 -28.47 13.59
N LEU A 149 -0.22 -28.02 12.36
CA LEU A 149 0.62 -26.99 11.73
C LEU A 149 0.50 -25.65 12.44
N ALA A 150 -0.70 -25.22 12.81
CA ALA A 150 -0.91 -23.98 13.57
C ALA A 150 -0.20 -24.02 14.93
N LYS A 151 -0.28 -25.14 15.67
CA LYS A 151 0.49 -25.36 16.90
C LYS A 151 2.00 -25.31 16.64
N LYS A 152 2.47 -25.95 15.56
CA LYS A 152 3.88 -25.92 15.18
C LYS A 152 4.35 -24.50 14.88
N ILE A 153 3.58 -23.70 14.14
CA ILE A 153 3.86 -22.29 13.86
C ILE A 153 3.96 -21.49 15.16
N GLU A 154 3.07 -21.68 16.12
CA GLU A 154 3.12 -20.98 17.40
C GLU A 154 4.36 -21.36 18.20
N LEU A 155 4.67 -22.66 18.34
CA LEU A 155 5.85 -23.15 19.07
C LEU A 155 7.16 -22.69 18.44
N THR A 156 7.31 -22.85 17.12
CA THR A 156 8.54 -22.43 16.42
C THR A 156 8.70 -20.92 16.47
N ARG A 157 7.63 -20.14 16.38
CA ARG A 157 7.64 -18.69 16.54
C ARG A 157 8.12 -18.27 17.93
N MET A 158 7.62 -18.91 18.99
CA MET A 158 8.08 -18.65 20.37
C MET A 158 9.55 -19.03 20.56
N ALA A 159 9.94 -20.20 20.05
CA ALA A 159 11.34 -20.66 20.11
C ALA A 159 12.27 -19.69 19.35
N PHE A 160 11.88 -19.23 18.15
CA PHE A 160 12.61 -18.26 17.36
C PHE A 160 12.82 -16.94 18.12
N ARG A 161 11.76 -16.36 18.68
CA ARG A 161 11.83 -15.11 19.44
C ARG A 161 12.78 -15.24 20.63
N ARG A 162 12.64 -16.30 21.42
CA ARG A 162 13.51 -16.58 22.56
C ARG A 162 14.98 -16.69 22.14
N LYS A 163 15.26 -17.43 21.07
CA LYS A 163 16.63 -17.62 20.57
C LYS A 163 17.29 -16.31 20.11
N VAL A 164 16.54 -15.45 19.41
CA VAL A 164 17.03 -14.13 18.98
C VAL A 164 17.29 -13.23 20.19
N LEU A 165 16.35 -13.15 21.12
CA LEU A 165 16.44 -12.30 22.31
C LEU A 165 17.46 -12.81 23.34
N GLU A 166 17.95 -14.06 23.27
CA GLU A 166 19.05 -14.56 24.10
C GLU A 166 20.41 -13.88 23.79
N SER A 167 20.53 -13.08 22.72
CA SER A 167 21.70 -12.24 22.46
C SER A 167 21.58 -10.90 23.18
N ASP A 168 22.62 -10.45 23.88
CA ASP A 168 22.61 -9.15 24.59
C ASP A 168 22.41 -7.98 23.64
N TYR A 169 22.94 -8.03 22.42
CA TYR A 169 22.71 -7.02 21.38
C TYR A 169 21.23 -6.90 20.99
N CYS A 170 20.60 -8.05 20.72
CA CYS A 170 19.18 -8.06 20.36
C CYS A 170 18.30 -7.69 21.56
N LEU A 171 18.70 -8.09 22.76
CA LEU A 171 18.03 -7.76 24.00
C LEU A 171 18.07 -6.24 24.25
N GLN A 172 19.24 -5.59 24.10
CA GLN A 172 19.38 -4.14 24.23
C GLN A 172 18.51 -3.40 23.21
N SER A 173 18.58 -3.81 21.94
CA SER A 173 17.76 -3.20 20.89
C SER A 173 16.25 -3.39 21.13
N ALA A 174 15.83 -4.52 21.70
CA ALA A 174 14.44 -4.75 22.08
C ALA A 174 14.02 -3.85 23.26
N VAL A 175 14.90 -3.64 24.24
CA VAL A 175 14.69 -2.69 25.36
C VAL A 175 14.54 -1.26 24.84
N ASP A 176 15.35 -0.86 23.86
CA ASP A 176 15.26 0.48 23.26
C ASP A 176 13.94 0.68 22.52
N ILE A 177 13.48 -0.31 21.76
CA ILE A 177 12.16 -0.28 21.10
C ILE A 177 11.02 -0.17 22.13
N LEU A 178 11.11 -0.92 23.24
CA LEU A 178 10.08 -0.88 24.29
C LEU A 178 10.13 0.42 25.09
N ALA A 179 11.29 1.04 25.27
CA ALA A 179 11.42 2.36 25.86
C ALA A 179 10.76 3.44 24.99
N GLN A 180 10.86 3.34 23.66
CA GLN A 180 10.16 4.21 22.72
C GLN A 180 8.63 4.00 22.75
N VAL A 181 8.16 2.80 23.10
CA VAL A 181 6.74 2.55 23.33
C VAL A 181 6.27 3.16 24.65
N GLU A 182 7.12 3.09 25.69
CA GLU A 182 6.85 3.70 27.01
C GLU A 182 6.78 5.23 26.91
N SER A 183 7.69 5.86 26.14
CA SER A 183 7.69 7.32 25.91
C SER A 183 6.56 7.79 24.98
N GLY A 184 5.88 6.87 24.28
CA GLY A 184 4.82 7.21 23.33
C GLY A 184 5.31 7.53 21.89
N GLU A 185 6.63 7.50 21.64
CA GLU A 185 7.19 7.71 20.28
C GLU A 185 6.76 6.64 19.29
N LEU A 186 6.59 5.39 19.76
CA LEU A 186 6.11 4.29 18.94
C LEU A 186 4.71 3.86 19.39
N PRO A 187 3.76 3.69 18.43
CA PRO A 187 2.41 3.22 18.74
C PRO A 187 2.45 1.81 19.35
N PHE A 188 1.78 1.65 20.50
CA PHE A 188 1.70 0.39 21.25
C PHE A 188 1.18 -0.76 20.38
N ASP A 189 0.07 -0.54 19.67
CA ASP A 189 -0.64 -1.57 18.90
C ASP A 189 0.15 -2.06 17.67
N ARG A 190 1.07 -1.24 17.14
CA ARG A 190 1.97 -1.63 16.03
C ARG A 190 3.23 -2.38 16.51
N THR A 191 3.54 -2.30 17.80
CA THR A 191 4.79 -2.83 18.35
C THR A 191 4.55 -4.09 19.18
N MET A 192 3.44 -4.13 19.92
CA MET A 192 3.08 -5.24 20.81
C MET A 192 2.05 -6.16 20.16
N ARG A 193 2.09 -7.45 20.52
CA ARG A 193 1.06 -8.42 20.13
C ARG A 193 0.14 -8.66 21.34
N ILE A 194 -1.06 -8.14 21.26
CA ILE A 194 -2.10 -8.40 22.26
C ILE A 194 -2.89 -9.63 21.79
N SER A 195 -3.14 -10.58 22.68
CA SER A 195 -4.13 -11.63 22.44
C SER A 195 -5.52 -11.00 22.59
N THR A 196 -6.34 -11.14 21.57
CA THR A 196 -7.73 -10.64 21.59
C THR A 196 -8.63 -11.36 22.59
N ALA A 197 -8.13 -12.43 23.22
CA ALA A 197 -8.85 -13.20 24.23
C ALA A 197 -8.84 -12.58 25.65
N GLU A 198 -8.00 -11.58 25.91
CA GLU A 198 -7.85 -10.96 27.24
C GLU A 198 -8.28 -9.49 27.21
N VAL A 199 -9.42 -9.18 27.83
CA VAL A 199 -10.07 -7.86 27.83
C VAL A 199 -9.19 -6.75 28.42
N ASP A 200 -8.28 -7.06 29.36
CA ASP A 200 -7.41 -6.08 30.03
C ASP A 200 -5.91 -6.25 29.72
N ALA A 201 -5.57 -7.01 28.69
CA ALA A 201 -4.16 -7.29 28.34
C ALA A 201 -3.35 -6.02 28.10
N LYS A 202 -3.93 -4.98 27.45
CA LYS A 202 -3.26 -3.71 27.16
C LYS A 202 -2.88 -2.97 28.45
N GLY A 203 -3.81 -2.85 29.40
CA GLY A 203 -3.58 -2.18 30.68
C GLY A 203 -2.55 -2.92 31.55
N THR A 204 -2.60 -4.24 31.56
CA THR A 204 -1.67 -5.10 32.32
C THR A 204 -0.26 -5.02 31.73
N ILE A 205 -0.11 -5.11 30.41
CA ILE A 205 1.19 -5.02 29.72
C ILE A 205 1.77 -3.61 29.91
N SER A 206 0.98 -2.55 29.74
CA SER A 206 1.44 -1.18 29.90
C SER A 206 2.01 -0.91 31.30
N LYS A 207 1.40 -1.47 32.35
CA LYS A 207 1.90 -1.36 33.74
C LYS A 207 3.19 -2.14 33.97
N ARG A 208 3.37 -3.29 33.30
CA ARG A 208 4.56 -4.14 33.44
C ARG A 208 5.78 -3.63 32.66
N ILE A 209 5.58 -2.81 31.62
CA ILE A 209 6.70 -2.29 30.80
C ILE A 209 7.78 -1.62 31.64
N PRO A 210 7.52 -0.60 32.48
CA PRO A 210 8.57 0.12 33.23
C PRO A 210 9.31 -0.79 34.21
N GLU A 211 8.61 -1.70 34.89
CA GLU A 211 9.19 -2.61 35.88
C GLU A 211 10.11 -3.64 35.20
N ASN A 212 9.64 -4.28 34.13
CA ASN A 212 10.43 -5.27 33.39
C ASN A 212 11.64 -4.60 32.70
N LEU A 213 11.47 -3.40 32.11
CA LEU A 213 12.57 -2.68 31.47
C LEU A 213 13.67 -2.29 32.48
N SER A 214 13.30 -1.78 33.67
CA SER A 214 14.28 -1.43 34.70
C SER A 214 15.10 -2.65 35.14
N THR A 215 14.44 -3.80 35.29
CA THR A 215 15.08 -5.05 35.68
C THR A 215 16.00 -5.59 34.56
N VAL A 216 15.53 -5.57 33.30
CA VAL A 216 16.32 -6.03 32.17
C VAL A 216 17.55 -5.14 31.95
N ARG A 217 17.44 -3.81 32.09
CA ARG A 217 18.58 -2.88 32.02
C ARG A 217 19.66 -3.22 33.06
N LYS A 218 19.26 -3.50 34.29
CA LYS A 218 20.21 -3.94 35.36
C LYS A 218 20.90 -5.25 35.01
N LEU A 219 20.16 -6.22 34.44
CA LEU A 219 20.74 -7.51 34.02
C LEU A 219 21.73 -7.34 32.85
N LEU A 220 21.42 -6.44 31.90
CA LEU A 220 22.35 -6.12 30.80
C LEU A 220 23.63 -5.46 31.30
N GLU A 221 23.52 -4.53 32.25
CA GLU A 221 24.65 -3.87 32.83
C GLU A 221 25.56 -4.84 33.59
N GLN A 222 24.95 -5.75 34.35
CA GLN A 222 25.71 -6.84 35.00
C GLN A 222 26.41 -7.76 33.99
N ASN A 223 25.80 -8.02 32.84
CA ASN A 223 26.42 -8.79 31.76
C ASN A 223 27.61 -8.05 31.15
N ARG A 224 27.54 -6.71 30.98
CA ARG A 224 28.68 -5.90 30.53
C ARG A 224 29.83 -5.93 31.50
N LEU A 225 29.56 -5.79 32.79
CA LEU A 225 30.60 -5.88 33.85
C LEU A 225 31.25 -7.26 33.89
N ASP A 226 30.47 -8.32 33.78
CA ASP A 226 31.01 -9.69 33.77
C ASP A 226 31.78 -9.98 32.48
N TRP A 227 31.40 -9.39 31.34
CA TRP A 227 32.16 -9.48 30.10
C TRP A 227 33.52 -8.77 30.18
N ALA A 228 33.58 -7.60 30.80
CA ALA A 228 34.85 -6.91 31.06
C ALA A 228 35.79 -7.79 31.89
N LYS A 229 35.30 -8.43 32.98
CA LYS A 229 36.07 -9.38 33.79
C LYS A 229 36.49 -10.63 33.02
N PHE A 230 35.66 -11.07 32.08
CA PHE A 230 35.99 -12.22 31.22
C PHE A 230 37.18 -11.94 30.29
N ARG A 231 37.34 -10.67 29.85
CA ARG A 231 38.45 -10.24 28.97
C ARG A 231 39.75 -9.91 29.73
N GLU A 232 39.70 -9.75 31.06
CA GLU A 232 40.89 -9.47 31.85
C GLU A 232 41.95 -10.59 31.73
N GLU A 233 43.18 -10.19 31.47
CA GLU A 233 44.34 -11.11 31.41
C GLU A 233 44.62 -11.66 32.81
N GLY A 234 44.50 -12.99 32.97
CA GLY A 234 44.69 -13.65 34.27
C GLY A 234 43.46 -14.39 34.80
N THR A 235 42.32 -14.29 34.15
CA THR A 235 41.11 -15.03 34.52
C THR A 235 41.26 -16.51 34.20
N SER A 236 41.15 -17.39 35.21
CA SER A 236 41.22 -18.86 35.05
C SER A 236 40.08 -19.37 34.17
N ASP A 237 40.33 -20.46 33.40
CA ASP A 237 39.31 -21.05 32.51
C ASP A 237 38.05 -21.49 33.26
N ASN A 238 38.16 -21.97 34.49
CA ASN A 238 37.02 -22.30 35.34
C ASN A 238 36.18 -21.06 35.69
N GLN A 239 36.83 -19.91 35.94
CA GLN A 239 36.15 -18.64 36.19
C GLN A 239 35.49 -18.11 34.92
N LYS A 240 36.12 -18.27 33.77
CA LYS A 240 35.52 -17.93 32.46
C LYS A 240 34.26 -18.72 32.16
N GLU A 241 34.27 -20.03 32.46
CA GLU A 241 33.09 -20.88 32.29
C GLU A 241 31.97 -20.49 33.26
N GLU A 242 32.30 -20.17 34.49
CA GLU A 242 31.32 -19.72 35.48
C GLU A 242 30.68 -18.38 35.09
N ILE A 243 31.47 -17.43 34.58
CA ILE A 243 30.96 -16.17 34.04
C ILE A 243 30.02 -16.42 32.87
N LYS A 244 30.39 -17.25 31.90
CA LYS A 244 29.54 -17.65 30.77
C LYS A 244 28.22 -18.27 31.25
N ARG A 245 28.25 -19.11 32.29
CA ARG A 245 27.07 -19.74 32.88
C ARG A 245 26.14 -18.69 33.54
N ARG A 246 26.71 -17.73 34.29
CA ARG A 246 25.96 -16.64 34.94
C ARG A 246 25.31 -15.74 33.89
N MET A 247 26.06 -15.30 32.87
CA MET A 247 25.51 -14.49 31.76
C MET A 247 24.37 -15.23 31.03
N ARG A 248 24.55 -16.52 30.72
CA ARG A 248 23.51 -17.34 30.08
C ARG A 248 22.23 -17.38 30.91
N ASN A 249 22.32 -17.54 32.22
CA ASN A 249 21.17 -17.60 33.11
C ASN A 249 20.47 -16.23 33.19
N ARG A 250 21.22 -15.11 33.24
CA ARG A 250 20.63 -13.75 33.20
C ARG A 250 19.94 -13.46 31.88
N ARG A 251 20.56 -13.83 30.74
CA ARG A 251 19.94 -13.71 29.42
C ARG A 251 18.57 -14.43 29.38
N ARG A 252 18.51 -15.66 29.85
CA ARG A 252 17.24 -16.42 29.90
C ARG A 252 16.18 -15.71 30.76
N LYS A 253 16.56 -15.18 31.94
CA LYS A 253 15.64 -14.42 32.78
C LYS A 253 15.15 -13.14 32.09
N ALA A 254 16.06 -12.40 31.48
CA ALA A 254 15.72 -11.19 30.73
C ALA A 254 14.77 -11.47 29.56
N VAL A 255 15.02 -12.56 28.81
CA VAL A 255 14.14 -13.02 27.73
C VAL A 255 12.74 -13.35 28.25
N THR A 256 12.63 -14.01 29.40
CA THR A 256 11.31 -14.33 29.98
C THR A 256 10.53 -13.05 30.29
N LEU A 257 11.18 -12.05 30.90
CA LEU A 257 10.57 -10.75 31.20
C LEU A 257 10.14 -9.98 29.92
N LEU A 258 10.92 -10.07 28.84
CA LEU A 258 10.56 -9.46 27.56
C LEU A 258 9.44 -10.23 26.84
N GLU A 259 9.39 -11.56 26.94
CA GLU A 259 8.31 -12.36 26.35
C GLU A 259 6.95 -12.08 27.01
N GLU A 260 6.93 -11.74 28.31
CA GLU A 260 5.71 -11.27 28.99
C GLU A 260 5.13 -10.01 28.36
N LEU A 261 5.99 -9.17 27.78
CA LEU A 261 5.57 -7.95 27.09
C LEU A 261 5.10 -8.18 25.65
N SER A 262 5.23 -9.40 25.12
CA SER A 262 4.67 -9.83 23.82
C SER A 262 5.06 -8.96 22.61
N LEU A 263 6.35 -8.63 22.44
CA LEU A 263 6.87 -7.89 21.28
C LEU A 263 6.50 -8.60 19.96
N ARG A 264 6.05 -7.88 18.92
CA ARG A 264 5.70 -8.48 17.62
C ARG A 264 6.91 -9.10 16.93
N THR A 265 6.73 -10.28 16.33
CA THR A 265 7.79 -10.99 15.58
C THR A 265 8.34 -10.14 14.43
N SER A 266 7.52 -9.28 13.82
CA SER A 266 7.96 -8.34 12.78
C SER A 266 9.05 -7.36 13.25
N LYS A 267 9.14 -7.07 14.56
CA LYS A 267 10.20 -6.26 15.16
C LYS A 267 11.44 -7.07 15.51
N VAL A 268 11.29 -8.39 15.74
CA VAL A 268 12.40 -9.31 16.08
C VAL A 268 13.17 -9.76 14.84
N ILE A 269 12.51 -9.92 13.68
CA ILE A 269 13.18 -10.34 12.42
C ILE A 269 14.30 -9.38 12.00
N PRO A 270 14.13 -8.04 12.01
CA PRO A 270 15.23 -7.12 11.71
C PRO A 270 16.41 -7.25 12.66
N LEU A 271 16.16 -7.54 13.96
CA LEU A 271 17.23 -7.75 14.94
C LEU A 271 18.06 -9.00 14.60
N MET A 272 17.40 -10.10 14.20
CA MET A 272 18.08 -11.29 13.70
C MET A 272 19.00 -10.96 12.51
N LYS A 273 18.49 -10.23 11.52
CA LYS A 273 19.27 -9.84 10.33
C LYS A 273 20.48 -8.99 10.69
N LYS A 274 20.33 -8.04 11.61
CA LYS A 274 21.43 -7.21 12.11
C LYS A 274 22.48 -8.07 12.84
N LEU A 275 22.04 -8.98 13.73
CA LEU A 275 22.93 -9.90 14.43
C LEU A 275 23.71 -10.78 13.45
N GLN A 276 23.07 -11.26 12.41
CA GLN A 276 23.68 -12.10 11.37
C GLN A 276 24.71 -11.31 10.55
N SER A 277 24.43 -10.03 10.23
CA SER A 277 25.39 -9.13 9.58
C SER A 277 26.64 -8.91 10.46
N ILE A 278 26.44 -8.66 11.76
CA ILE A 278 27.56 -8.51 12.72
C ILE A 278 28.37 -9.80 12.80
N CYS A 279 27.69 -10.96 12.89
CA CYS A 279 28.37 -12.27 12.92
C CYS A 279 29.24 -12.49 11.68
N ASN A 280 28.69 -12.25 10.48
CA ASN A 280 29.45 -12.40 9.23
C ASN A 280 30.65 -11.47 9.19
N LYS A 281 30.49 -10.21 9.63
CA LYS A 281 31.57 -9.24 9.67
C LYS A 281 32.67 -9.65 10.66
N MET A 282 32.32 -10.13 11.84
CA MET A 282 33.28 -10.64 12.83
C MET A 282 34.08 -11.84 12.30
N VAL A 283 33.42 -12.77 11.60
CA VAL A 283 34.08 -13.93 10.98
C VAL A 283 35.03 -13.48 9.87
N GLU A 284 34.58 -12.54 9.02
CA GLU A 284 35.41 -11.98 7.94
C GLU A 284 36.67 -11.29 8.48
N ILE A 285 36.52 -10.43 9.49
CA ILE A 285 37.68 -9.75 10.13
C ILE A 285 38.62 -10.76 10.76
N LYS A 286 38.08 -11.75 11.50
CA LYS A 286 38.90 -12.83 12.11
C LYS A 286 39.67 -13.60 11.03
N HIS A 287 39.04 -13.93 9.90
CA HIS A 287 39.69 -14.61 8.79
C HIS A 287 40.80 -13.77 8.17
N ARG A 288 40.57 -12.48 7.94
CA ARG A 288 41.56 -11.55 7.41
C ARG A 288 42.74 -11.33 8.36
N LEU A 289 42.50 -11.31 9.68
CA LEU A 289 43.57 -11.19 10.69
C LEU A 289 44.42 -12.46 10.82
N THR A 290 43.83 -13.65 10.55
CA THR A 290 44.54 -14.94 10.59
C THR A 290 45.31 -15.25 9.30
N GLU A 291 44.87 -14.74 8.16
CA GLU A 291 45.57 -14.87 6.89
C GLU A 291 46.74 -13.86 6.84
N LYS A 292 47.98 -14.35 6.80
CA LYS A 292 49.18 -13.50 6.71
C LYS A 292 49.30 -12.73 5.39
N SER A 293 48.58 -13.15 4.36
CA SER A 293 48.56 -12.48 3.04
C SER A 293 47.21 -12.67 2.34
N HIS A 294 46.55 -11.59 2.02
CA HIS A 294 45.33 -11.61 1.22
C HIS A 294 45.62 -11.11 -0.20
N ARG A 295 45.43 -11.97 -1.22
CA ARG A 295 45.72 -11.69 -2.66
C ARG A 295 47.17 -11.21 -2.94
N GLY A 296 48.18 -11.73 -2.20
CA GLY A 296 49.56 -11.37 -2.45
C GLY A 296 49.98 -9.98 -1.94
N ARG A 297 49.15 -9.31 -1.14
CA ARG A 297 49.51 -8.10 -0.39
C ARG A 297 49.51 -8.40 1.10
N GLU A 298 50.64 -8.09 1.77
CA GLU A 298 50.69 -8.05 3.23
C GLU A 298 49.81 -6.90 3.72
N LEU A 299 49.02 -7.14 4.78
CA LEU A 299 48.26 -6.11 5.45
C LEU A 299 49.21 -5.09 6.08
N SER A 300 48.97 -3.80 5.88
CA SER A 300 49.67 -2.75 6.61
C SER A 300 49.46 -2.91 8.12
N GLU A 301 50.45 -2.54 8.92
CA GLU A 301 50.38 -2.59 10.40
C GLU A 301 49.20 -1.73 10.89
N ASP A 302 49.00 -0.56 10.27
CA ASP A 302 47.86 0.37 10.56
C ASP A 302 46.51 -0.29 10.25
N ASP A 303 46.39 -0.98 9.10
CA ASP A 303 45.15 -1.70 8.72
C ASP A 303 44.89 -2.85 9.70
N ARG A 304 45.93 -3.52 10.15
CA ARG A 304 45.83 -4.62 11.12
C ARG A 304 45.35 -4.13 12.47
N GLN A 305 45.89 -3.00 12.93
CA GLN A 305 45.47 -2.37 14.18
C GLN A 305 44.01 -1.92 14.11
N ALA A 306 43.63 -1.21 13.03
CA ALA A 306 42.25 -0.77 12.81
C ALA A 306 41.26 -1.95 12.78
N MET A 307 41.60 -3.05 12.10
CA MET A 307 40.79 -4.27 12.08
C MET A 307 40.68 -4.94 13.45
N THR A 308 41.74 -4.88 14.25
CA THR A 308 41.73 -5.44 15.61
C THR A 308 40.83 -4.61 16.52
N GLU A 309 40.94 -3.30 16.47
CA GLU A 309 40.06 -2.37 17.21
C GLU A 309 38.60 -2.55 16.82
N GLU A 310 38.31 -2.66 15.51
CA GLU A 310 36.96 -2.93 15.02
C GLU A 310 36.42 -4.29 15.50
N TYR A 311 37.25 -5.32 15.47
CA TYR A 311 36.88 -6.65 15.94
C TYR A 311 36.58 -6.67 17.44
N GLU A 312 37.37 -6.00 18.24
CA GLU A 312 37.15 -5.84 19.67
C GLU A 312 35.88 -5.04 19.97
N GLY A 313 35.67 -3.95 19.25
CA GLY A 313 34.44 -3.16 19.35
C GLY A 313 33.18 -3.98 19.02
N LEU A 314 33.23 -4.84 18.00
CA LEU A 314 32.12 -5.75 17.66
C LEU A 314 31.92 -6.83 18.75
N GLN A 315 33.00 -7.36 19.37
CA GLN A 315 32.88 -8.29 20.50
C GLN A 315 32.22 -7.62 21.71
N ASP A 316 32.59 -6.40 22.02
CA ASP A 316 32.01 -5.64 23.13
C ASP A 316 30.57 -5.23 22.89
N LEU A 317 30.19 -5.06 21.63
CA LEU A 317 28.80 -4.81 21.24
C LEU A 317 27.91 -6.03 21.47
N VAL A 318 28.39 -7.22 21.14
CA VAL A 318 27.61 -8.47 21.20
C VAL A 318 27.77 -9.22 22.52
N LEU A 319 28.86 -8.97 23.26
CA LEU A 319 29.30 -9.66 24.49
C LEU A 319 29.42 -11.18 24.31
N GLU A 320 29.91 -11.63 23.14
CA GLU A 320 30.10 -13.05 22.81
C GLU A 320 31.33 -13.27 21.94
N ASP A 321 31.94 -14.45 22.11
CA ASP A 321 33.02 -14.92 21.23
C ASP A 321 32.46 -15.26 19.84
N PRO A 322 33.21 -15.06 18.75
CA PRO A 322 32.74 -15.34 17.37
C PRO A 322 32.22 -16.75 17.17
N GLU A 323 32.87 -17.75 17.77
CA GLU A 323 32.49 -19.16 17.66
C GLU A 323 31.14 -19.44 18.36
N SER A 324 30.91 -18.79 19.49
CA SER A 324 29.61 -18.84 20.19
C SER A 324 28.52 -18.14 19.39
N LEU A 325 28.85 -16.99 18.79
CA LEU A 325 27.95 -16.22 17.98
C LEU A 325 27.54 -16.96 16.68
N VAL A 326 28.48 -17.58 15.97
CA VAL A 326 28.22 -18.42 14.80
C VAL A 326 27.27 -19.57 15.14
N ARG A 327 27.54 -20.29 16.25
CA ARG A 327 26.64 -21.35 16.72
C ARG A 327 25.26 -20.84 17.06
N ARG A 328 25.15 -19.65 17.66
CA ARG A 328 23.87 -18.99 17.96
C ARG A 328 23.12 -18.61 16.67
N CYS A 329 23.79 -17.96 15.74
CA CYS A 329 23.20 -17.58 14.45
C CYS A 329 22.71 -18.81 13.67
N GLY A 330 23.50 -19.91 13.66
CA GLY A 330 23.07 -21.17 13.06
C GLY A 330 21.83 -21.77 13.74
N ALA A 331 21.77 -21.76 15.07
CA ALA A 331 20.62 -22.23 15.82
C ALA A 331 19.37 -21.36 15.61
N ILE A 332 19.53 -20.04 15.48
CA ILE A 332 18.43 -19.11 15.15
C ILE A 332 17.92 -19.39 13.73
N GLN A 333 18.83 -19.53 12.76
CA GLN A 333 18.46 -19.79 11.37
C GLN A 333 17.69 -21.11 11.21
N LEU A 334 18.11 -22.15 11.91
CA LEU A 334 17.43 -23.45 11.88
C LEU A 334 15.98 -23.32 12.37
N VAL A 335 15.76 -22.70 13.51
CA VAL A 335 14.40 -22.50 14.07
C VAL A 335 13.57 -21.56 13.18
N PHE A 336 14.20 -20.55 12.57
CA PHE A 336 13.52 -19.67 11.62
C PHE A 336 13.07 -20.42 10.37
N ASN A 337 13.91 -21.29 9.82
CA ASN A 337 13.56 -22.13 8.67
C ASN A 337 12.40 -23.08 9.01
N GLU A 338 12.41 -23.69 10.21
CA GLU A 338 11.30 -24.53 10.66
C GLU A 338 9.98 -23.75 10.79
N TYR A 339 10.05 -22.50 11.26
CA TYR A 339 8.91 -21.59 11.33
C TYR A 339 8.35 -21.26 9.93
N GLU A 340 9.23 -20.86 9.00
CA GLU A 340 8.85 -20.55 7.62
C GLU A 340 8.32 -21.79 6.87
N ASP A 341 8.90 -22.98 7.08
CA ASP A 341 8.43 -24.22 6.48
C ASP A 341 7.04 -24.62 6.99
N ALA A 342 6.78 -24.43 8.28
CA ALA A 342 5.45 -24.68 8.83
C ALA A 342 4.40 -23.71 8.24
N LYS A 343 4.73 -22.42 8.07
CA LYS A 343 3.88 -21.44 7.39
C LYS A 343 3.64 -21.82 5.93
N ARG A 344 4.70 -22.19 5.21
CA ARG A 344 4.62 -22.61 3.80
C ARG A 344 3.72 -23.81 3.61
N LYS A 345 3.81 -24.81 4.51
CA LYS A 345 2.94 -26.00 4.46
C LYS A 345 1.48 -25.65 4.71
N LEU A 346 1.17 -24.81 5.69
CA LEU A 346 -0.20 -24.41 5.97
C LEU A 346 -0.79 -23.56 4.83
N SER A 347 -0.03 -22.62 4.27
CA SER A 347 -0.48 -21.84 3.11
C SER A 347 -0.60 -22.68 1.85
N GLY A 348 0.38 -23.58 1.59
CA GLY A 348 0.39 -24.46 0.41
C GLY A 348 -0.84 -25.34 0.31
N GLY A 349 -1.24 -25.99 1.43
CA GLY A 349 -2.44 -26.82 1.46
C GLY A 349 -3.76 -26.06 1.27
N ASN A 350 -3.73 -24.72 1.34
CA ASN A 350 -4.92 -23.86 1.19
C ASN A 350 -4.90 -22.99 -0.09
N LEU A 351 -3.97 -23.21 -1.03
CA LEU A 351 -3.92 -22.44 -2.28
C LEU A 351 -5.17 -22.62 -3.15
N ARG A 352 -5.78 -23.81 -3.14
CA ARG A 352 -7.03 -24.07 -3.87
C ARG A 352 -8.17 -23.15 -3.42
N LEU A 353 -8.23 -22.81 -2.12
CA LEU A 353 -9.20 -21.85 -1.60
C LEU A 353 -9.01 -20.46 -2.23
N VAL A 354 -7.76 -20.02 -2.44
CA VAL A 354 -7.47 -18.74 -3.10
C VAL A 354 -8.01 -18.72 -4.52
N VAL A 355 -7.77 -19.81 -5.28
CA VAL A 355 -8.22 -19.91 -6.69
C VAL A 355 -9.75 -19.88 -6.77
N SER A 356 -10.46 -20.59 -5.89
CA SER A 356 -11.93 -20.61 -5.86
C SER A 356 -12.52 -19.22 -5.60
N ILE A 357 -11.89 -18.44 -4.72
CA ILE A 357 -12.31 -17.05 -4.44
C ILE A 357 -11.93 -16.14 -5.61
N ALA A 358 -10.70 -16.23 -6.13
CA ALA A 358 -10.18 -15.41 -7.23
C ALA A 358 -11.03 -15.55 -8.51
N LYS A 359 -11.62 -16.72 -8.77
CA LYS A 359 -12.52 -16.98 -9.90
C LYS A 359 -13.69 -16.00 -9.96
N LYS A 360 -14.23 -15.58 -8.83
CA LYS A 360 -15.34 -14.59 -8.75
C LYS A 360 -14.94 -13.17 -9.12
N TYR A 361 -13.62 -12.89 -9.15
CA TYR A 361 -13.05 -11.56 -9.43
C TYR A 361 -12.39 -11.45 -10.82
N ARG A 362 -12.57 -12.46 -11.69
CA ARG A 362 -12.09 -12.41 -13.10
C ARG A 362 -12.68 -11.20 -13.84
N ASN A 363 -11.95 -10.71 -14.83
CA ASN A 363 -12.38 -9.62 -15.75
C ASN A 363 -12.69 -8.28 -15.04
N ARG A 364 -12.03 -8.00 -13.92
CA ARG A 364 -12.17 -6.73 -13.18
C ARG A 364 -10.98 -5.78 -13.34
N GLY A 365 -10.19 -5.94 -14.42
CA GLY A 365 -9.09 -5.03 -14.75
C GLY A 365 -7.69 -5.54 -14.37
N LEU A 366 -7.60 -6.69 -13.70
CA LEU A 366 -6.34 -7.39 -13.41
C LEU A 366 -6.31 -8.75 -14.12
N SER A 367 -5.11 -9.24 -14.41
CA SER A 367 -4.93 -10.60 -14.92
C SER A 367 -5.36 -11.62 -13.84
N PHE A 368 -5.78 -12.81 -14.26
CA PHE A 368 -6.22 -13.82 -13.31
C PHE A 368 -5.08 -14.28 -12.38
N LEU A 369 -3.85 -14.36 -12.91
CA LEU A 369 -2.67 -14.68 -12.10
C LEU A 369 -2.34 -13.61 -11.06
N ASP A 370 -2.48 -12.33 -11.41
CA ASP A 370 -2.26 -11.25 -10.45
C ASP A 370 -3.28 -11.29 -9.31
N ILE A 371 -4.55 -11.57 -9.64
CA ILE A 371 -5.60 -11.76 -8.63
C ILE A 371 -5.27 -12.92 -7.69
N ILE A 372 -4.77 -14.04 -8.23
CA ILE A 372 -4.33 -15.19 -7.42
C ILE A 372 -3.14 -14.79 -6.53
N GLN A 373 -2.14 -14.08 -7.05
CA GLN A 373 -0.96 -13.68 -6.29
C GLN A 373 -1.32 -12.74 -5.13
N GLU A 374 -2.20 -11.78 -5.38
CA GLU A 374 -2.72 -10.91 -4.31
C GLU A 374 -3.54 -11.71 -3.29
N GLY A 375 -4.35 -12.66 -3.76
CA GLY A 375 -5.05 -13.59 -2.89
C GLY A 375 -4.10 -14.45 -2.03
N ASN A 376 -2.99 -14.94 -2.59
CA ASN A 376 -1.95 -15.66 -1.85
C ASN A 376 -1.29 -14.77 -0.78
N THR A 377 -1.10 -13.47 -1.07
CA THR A 377 -0.61 -12.50 -0.08
C THR A 377 -1.60 -12.35 1.07
N GLY A 378 -2.90 -12.30 0.76
CA GLY A 378 -3.97 -12.34 1.76
C GLY A 378 -3.94 -13.62 2.61
N LEU A 379 -3.80 -14.79 1.97
CA LEU A 379 -3.67 -16.08 2.64
C LEU A 379 -2.47 -16.11 3.60
N MET A 380 -1.30 -15.61 3.19
CA MET A 380 -0.12 -15.53 4.08
C MET A 380 -0.37 -14.65 5.30
N ARG A 381 -1.09 -13.54 5.14
CA ARG A 381 -1.50 -12.69 6.28
C ARG A 381 -2.46 -13.43 7.21
N ALA A 382 -3.39 -14.21 6.67
CA ALA A 382 -4.29 -15.05 7.45
C ALA A 382 -3.51 -16.08 8.28
N VAL A 383 -2.51 -16.77 7.69
CA VAL A 383 -1.65 -17.74 8.41
C VAL A 383 -0.93 -17.08 9.59
N ASP A 384 -0.42 -15.86 9.42
CA ASP A 384 0.29 -15.14 10.50
C ASP A 384 -0.63 -14.76 11.67
N LYS A 385 -1.89 -14.49 11.41
CA LYS A 385 -2.88 -14.01 12.40
C LYS A 385 -3.79 -15.14 12.92
N TYR A 386 -3.78 -16.33 12.32
CA TYR A 386 -4.68 -17.41 12.69
C TYR A 386 -4.43 -17.91 14.12
N GLU A 387 -5.51 -17.97 14.92
CA GLU A 387 -5.54 -18.44 16.30
C GLU A 387 -6.40 -19.71 16.41
N TYR A 388 -5.78 -20.89 16.35
CA TYR A 388 -6.48 -22.18 16.43
C TYR A 388 -7.28 -22.38 17.72
N ARG A 389 -6.94 -21.65 18.79
CA ARG A 389 -7.61 -21.75 20.11
C ARG A 389 -9.05 -21.25 20.07
N ARG A 390 -9.40 -20.44 19.08
CA ARG A 390 -10.78 -19.97 18.88
C ARG A 390 -11.72 -21.04 18.31
N GLY A 391 -11.24 -22.19 17.89
CA GLY A 391 -12.04 -23.32 17.41
C GLY A 391 -12.47 -23.25 15.94
N TYR A 392 -12.39 -22.08 15.29
CA TYR A 392 -12.80 -21.91 13.89
C TYR A 392 -11.90 -22.66 12.90
N LYS A 393 -12.48 -23.06 11.75
CA LYS A 393 -11.71 -23.60 10.64
C LYS A 393 -10.83 -22.50 10.04
N PHE A 394 -9.64 -22.88 9.58
CA PHE A 394 -8.71 -21.94 8.96
C PHE A 394 -9.30 -21.29 7.71
N SER A 395 -10.02 -22.06 6.89
CA SER A 395 -10.64 -21.58 5.66
C SER A 395 -11.63 -20.43 5.89
N THR A 396 -12.47 -20.52 6.92
CA THR A 396 -13.42 -19.45 7.28
C THR A 396 -12.69 -18.13 7.56
N TYR A 397 -11.62 -18.18 8.36
CA TYR A 397 -10.81 -17.00 8.67
C TYR A 397 -10.02 -16.49 7.44
N ALA A 398 -9.44 -17.40 6.66
CA ALA A 398 -8.63 -17.06 5.50
C ALA A 398 -9.44 -16.40 4.37
N THR A 399 -10.71 -16.78 4.20
CA THR A 399 -11.59 -16.23 3.16
C THR A 399 -11.69 -14.71 3.25
N TRP A 400 -11.79 -14.15 4.46
CA TRP A 400 -11.81 -12.70 4.68
C TRP A 400 -10.54 -12.01 4.21
N TRP A 401 -9.38 -12.53 4.62
CA TRP A 401 -8.08 -11.96 4.27
C TRP A 401 -7.79 -12.05 2.77
N ILE A 402 -8.18 -13.16 2.15
CA ILE A 402 -8.03 -13.37 0.71
C ILE A 402 -8.91 -12.37 -0.04
N ARG A 403 -10.19 -12.26 0.33
CA ARG A 403 -11.13 -11.33 -0.29
C ARG A 403 -10.65 -9.88 -0.15
N GLN A 404 -10.28 -9.48 1.05
CA GLN A 404 -9.78 -8.13 1.32
C GLN A 404 -8.53 -7.80 0.48
N ALA A 405 -7.58 -8.73 0.39
CA ALA A 405 -6.38 -8.52 -0.41
C ALA A 405 -6.70 -8.36 -1.90
N ILE A 406 -7.57 -9.23 -2.44
CA ILE A 406 -8.00 -9.17 -3.85
C ILE A 406 -8.76 -7.86 -4.13
N THR A 407 -9.73 -7.51 -3.31
CA THR A 407 -10.53 -6.28 -3.51
C THR A 407 -9.66 -5.03 -3.45
N ARG A 408 -8.72 -4.99 -2.51
CA ARG A 408 -7.77 -3.89 -2.39
C ARG A 408 -6.82 -3.81 -3.59
N ALA A 409 -6.31 -4.94 -4.05
CA ALA A 409 -5.44 -4.98 -5.24
C ALA A 409 -6.18 -4.51 -6.50
N ILE A 410 -7.44 -4.91 -6.68
CA ILE A 410 -8.28 -4.41 -7.77
C ILE A 410 -8.47 -2.89 -7.66
N ALA A 411 -8.72 -2.38 -6.46
CA ALA A 411 -8.87 -0.95 -6.24
C ALA A 411 -7.57 -0.18 -6.56
N ASP A 412 -6.42 -0.72 -6.16
CA ASP A 412 -5.13 -0.04 -6.32
C ASP A 412 -4.54 -0.15 -7.73
N HIS A 413 -4.78 -1.25 -8.47
CA HIS A 413 -4.04 -1.59 -9.70
C HIS A 413 -4.91 -1.84 -10.95
N ALA A 414 -6.25 -1.96 -10.83
CA ALA A 414 -7.10 -2.28 -11.98
C ALA A 414 -7.29 -1.11 -12.97
N ARG A 415 -6.90 0.11 -12.60
CA ARG A 415 -7.06 1.30 -13.44
C ARG A 415 -5.72 1.83 -13.94
N THR A 416 -5.67 2.24 -15.20
CA THR A 416 -4.49 2.88 -15.80
C THR A 416 -4.09 4.15 -15.03
N ILE A 417 -5.07 4.96 -14.62
CA ILE A 417 -4.87 6.11 -13.74
C ILE A 417 -5.38 5.70 -12.36
N ARG A 418 -4.47 5.58 -11.38
CA ARG A 418 -4.79 5.15 -10.03
C ARG A 418 -5.76 6.13 -9.35
N ILE A 419 -6.80 5.60 -8.74
CA ILE A 419 -7.79 6.35 -7.98
C ILE A 419 -7.69 5.92 -6.49
N PRO A 420 -7.76 6.85 -5.52
CA PRO A 420 -7.79 6.51 -4.10
C PRO A 420 -8.95 5.56 -3.75
N VAL A 421 -8.73 4.66 -2.78
CA VAL A 421 -9.69 3.61 -2.42
C VAL A 421 -11.05 4.18 -2.01
N HIS A 422 -11.09 5.25 -1.17
CA HIS A 422 -12.33 5.90 -0.75
C HIS A 422 -13.16 6.46 -1.91
N MET A 423 -12.52 6.90 -3.00
CA MET A 423 -13.23 7.35 -4.20
C MET A 423 -13.85 6.18 -4.96
N ILE A 424 -13.21 5.01 -4.95
CA ILE A 424 -13.74 3.79 -5.58
C ILE A 424 -14.97 3.28 -4.80
N GLU A 425 -14.93 3.35 -3.48
CA GLU A 425 -16.07 3.05 -2.61
C GLU A 425 -17.24 3.99 -2.89
N THR A 426 -16.98 5.29 -2.96
CA THR A 426 -17.97 6.28 -3.33
C THR A 426 -18.55 6.02 -4.73
N MET A 427 -17.72 5.69 -5.72
CA MET A 427 -18.18 5.31 -7.06
C MET A 427 -19.06 4.06 -7.04
N SER A 428 -18.70 3.06 -6.25
CA SER A 428 -19.49 1.84 -6.09
C SER A 428 -20.84 2.13 -5.45
N LYS A 429 -20.86 2.97 -4.41
CA LYS A 429 -22.08 3.46 -3.77
C LYS A 429 -22.99 4.18 -4.76
N LEU A 430 -22.47 5.13 -5.53
CA LEU A 430 -23.25 5.87 -6.53
C LEU A 430 -23.78 4.94 -7.63
N ARG A 431 -22.98 3.97 -8.09
CA ARG A 431 -23.41 2.98 -9.09
C ARG A 431 -24.54 2.09 -8.58
N ASN A 432 -24.48 1.66 -7.32
CA ASN A 432 -25.54 0.85 -6.71
C ASN A 432 -26.83 1.64 -6.55
N ILE A 433 -26.75 2.91 -6.10
CA ILE A 433 -27.88 3.83 -6.01
C ILE A 433 -28.49 4.07 -7.41
N SER A 434 -27.65 4.30 -8.42
CA SER A 434 -28.13 4.49 -9.80
C SER A 434 -28.87 3.25 -10.31
N LYS A 435 -28.34 2.03 -10.04
CA LYS A 435 -29.04 0.79 -10.40
C LYS A 435 -30.39 0.64 -9.67
N LYS A 436 -30.44 0.97 -8.37
CA LYS A 436 -31.67 0.93 -7.58
C LYS A 436 -32.73 1.89 -8.15
N LEU A 437 -32.33 3.14 -8.39
CA LEU A 437 -33.22 4.15 -8.98
C LEU A 437 -33.67 3.78 -10.39
N LEU A 438 -32.79 3.16 -11.20
CA LEU A 438 -33.17 2.65 -12.52
C LEU A 438 -34.29 1.59 -12.43
N GLN A 439 -34.22 0.70 -11.44
CA GLN A 439 -35.27 -0.32 -11.20
C GLN A 439 -36.58 0.31 -10.71
N GLU A 440 -36.52 1.36 -9.88
CA GLU A 440 -37.70 2.04 -9.33
C GLU A 440 -38.35 2.97 -10.35
N LEU A 441 -37.55 3.73 -11.11
CA LEU A 441 -38.05 4.75 -12.06
C LEU A 441 -38.29 4.23 -13.48
N GLY A 442 -37.68 3.08 -13.85
CA GLY A 442 -37.73 2.53 -15.20
C GLY A 442 -36.95 3.34 -16.25
N ARG A 443 -36.21 4.40 -15.83
CA ARG A 443 -35.33 5.24 -16.66
C ARG A 443 -34.01 5.54 -15.96
N GLU A 444 -33.02 5.98 -16.71
CA GLU A 444 -31.77 6.44 -16.11
C GLU A 444 -32.00 7.62 -15.14
N PRO A 445 -31.49 7.53 -13.90
CA PRO A 445 -31.69 8.58 -12.91
C PRO A 445 -30.83 9.81 -13.24
N THR A 446 -31.37 11.00 -12.94
CA THR A 446 -30.61 12.25 -13.04
C THR A 446 -29.59 12.37 -11.90
N ILE A 447 -28.55 13.20 -12.12
CA ILE A 447 -27.49 13.43 -11.09
C ILE A 447 -28.10 13.99 -9.80
N GLU A 448 -29.18 14.78 -9.90
CA GLU A 448 -29.87 15.35 -8.76
C GLU A 448 -30.65 14.30 -7.94
N GLU A 449 -31.26 13.31 -8.61
CA GLU A 449 -31.93 12.19 -7.97
C GLU A 449 -30.90 11.29 -7.25
N ILE A 450 -29.76 11.00 -7.90
CA ILE A 450 -28.67 10.25 -7.29
C ILE A 450 -28.12 11.01 -6.08
N SER A 451 -27.93 12.34 -6.18
CA SER A 451 -27.43 13.18 -5.10
C SER A 451 -28.33 13.15 -3.86
N LYS A 452 -29.66 13.19 -4.05
CA LYS A 452 -30.65 13.12 -2.96
C LYS A 452 -30.57 11.79 -2.22
N GLU A 453 -30.52 10.67 -2.95
CA GLU A 453 -30.47 9.34 -2.36
C GLU A 453 -29.08 9.05 -1.74
N ALA A 454 -27.99 9.51 -2.37
CA ALA A 454 -26.63 9.35 -1.86
C ALA A 454 -26.32 10.25 -0.66
N LYS A 455 -27.16 11.29 -0.39
CA LYS A 455 -26.94 12.34 0.63
C LYS A 455 -25.61 13.08 0.42
N MET A 456 -25.26 13.36 -0.83
CA MET A 456 -24.03 14.04 -1.24
C MET A 456 -24.36 15.26 -2.10
N PRO A 457 -23.53 16.32 -2.11
CA PRO A 457 -23.75 17.47 -2.97
C PRO A 457 -23.68 17.10 -4.45
N VAL A 458 -24.49 17.75 -5.30
CA VAL A 458 -24.56 17.48 -6.75
C VAL A 458 -23.21 17.68 -7.44
N SER A 459 -22.43 18.67 -7.02
CA SER A 459 -21.08 18.94 -7.55
C SER A 459 -20.13 17.77 -7.34
N GLU A 460 -20.16 17.15 -6.16
CA GLU A 460 -19.34 15.99 -5.82
C GLU A 460 -19.78 14.74 -6.58
N CYS A 461 -21.09 14.47 -6.67
CA CYS A 461 -21.61 13.38 -7.51
C CYS A 461 -21.15 13.52 -8.96
N ARG A 462 -21.22 14.73 -9.53
CA ARG A 462 -20.75 15.01 -10.90
C ARG A 462 -19.25 14.77 -11.06
N ARG A 463 -18.44 15.20 -10.07
CA ARG A 463 -17.00 14.97 -10.05
C ARG A 463 -16.66 13.48 -10.01
N VAL A 464 -17.30 12.72 -9.13
CA VAL A 464 -17.07 11.27 -8.98
C VAL A 464 -17.47 10.51 -10.25
N LEU A 465 -18.62 10.84 -10.86
CA LEU A 465 -19.05 10.23 -12.12
C LEU A 465 -18.11 10.57 -13.28
N LYS A 466 -17.53 11.78 -13.32
CA LYS A 466 -16.52 12.16 -14.32
C LYS A 466 -15.24 11.33 -14.16
N ILE A 467 -14.76 11.13 -12.93
CA ILE A 467 -13.58 10.30 -12.62
C ILE A 467 -13.83 8.81 -12.90
N SER A 468 -15.07 8.35 -12.82
CA SER A 468 -15.46 6.95 -13.06
C SER A 468 -15.16 6.45 -14.48
N ARG A 469 -14.99 7.32 -15.45
CA ARG A 469 -14.72 6.96 -16.86
C ARG A 469 -13.35 6.31 -17.01
N HIS A 470 -13.25 5.30 -17.89
CA HIS A 470 -11.99 4.70 -18.26
C HIS A 470 -11.34 5.48 -19.43
N PRO A 471 -10.02 5.60 -19.48
CA PRO A 471 -9.35 6.12 -20.66
C PRO A 471 -9.56 5.19 -21.86
N ILE A 472 -9.63 5.77 -23.04
CA ILE A 472 -9.78 5.07 -24.32
C ILE A 472 -8.39 4.96 -24.95
N SER A 473 -8.06 3.81 -25.52
CA SER A 473 -6.79 3.64 -26.27
C SER A 473 -6.78 4.49 -27.52
N LEU A 474 -5.68 5.16 -27.81
CA LEU A 474 -5.47 5.91 -29.04
C LEU A 474 -5.30 4.99 -30.26
N ASP A 475 -4.80 3.77 -30.02
CA ASP A 475 -4.60 2.74 -31.07
C ASP A 475 -5.89 1.98 -31.40
N ARG A 476 -7.03 2.43 -30.92
CA ARG A 476 -8.30 1.79 -31.22
C ARG A 476 -8.71 2.12 -32.66
N PRO A 477 -8.91 1.11 -33.53
CA PRO A 477 -9.40 1.35 -34.89
C PRO A 477 -10.79 1.97 -34.88
N VAL A 478 -11.03 2.93 -35.78
CA VAL A 478 -12.30 3.63 -35.95
C VAL A 478 -12.85 3.30 -37.33
N GLY A 479 -14.05 2.69 -37.37
CA GLY A 479 -14.67 2.24 -38.63
C GLY A 479 -14.33 0.79 -39.02
N GLU A 480 -14.67 0.43 -40.26
CA GLU A 480 -14.42 -0.92 -40.81
C GLU A 480 -13.02 -1.07 -41.44
N SER A 481 -12.30 0.03 -41.68
CA SER A 481 -10.94 0.03 -42.18
C SER A 481 -9.91 0.01 -41.04
N GLU A 482 -8.95 -0.92 -41.13
CA GLU A 482 -7.86 -1.07 -40.13
C GLU A 482 -6.84 0.07 -40.16
N ASP A 483 -6.94 1.00 -41.13
CA ASP A 483 -5.94 2.05 -41.39
C ASP A 483 -6.18 3.37 -40.59
N SER A 484 -7.29 3.50 -39.89
CA SER A 484 -7.64 4.72 -39.15
C SER A 484 -7.71 4.47 -37.65
N TYR A 485 -6.88 5.13 -36.89
CA TYR A 485 -6.83 5.01 -35.44
C TYR A 485 -7.51 6.22 -34.76
N PHE A 486 -8.05 6.01 -33.57
CA PHE A 486 -8.70 7.08 -32.78
C PHE A 486 -7.75 8.26 -32.52
N GLY A 487 -6.45 7.97 -32.38
CA GLY A 487 -5.41 9.00 -32.20
C GLY A 487 -5.29 9.99 -33.35
N ASP A 488 -5.58 9.58 -34.58
CA ASP A 488 -5.48 10.42 -35.78
C ASP A 488 -6.56 11.52 -35.84
N PHE A 489 -7.62 11.39 -35.03
CA PHE A 489 -8.71 12.38 -34.94
C PHE A 489 -8.53 13.40 -33.82
N ILE A 490 -7.45 13.28 -33.01
CA ILE A 490 -7.17 14.21 -31.93
C ILE A 490 -6.33 15.36 -32.46
N GLU A 491 -6.83 16.57 -32.29
CA GLU A 491 -6.11 17.79 -32.64
C GLU A 491 -4.87 17.98 -31.77
N ASP A 492 -3.76 18.34 -32.38
CA ASP A 492 -2.53 18.70 -31.69
C ASP A 492 -2.61 20.15 -31.17
N GLU A 493 -3.00 20.31 -29.90
CA GLU A 493 -3.05 21.63 -29.24
C GLU A 493 -1.68 22.31 -29.10
N ALA A 494 -0.58 21.56 -29.26
CA ALA A 494 0.77 22.10 -29.18
C ALA A 494 1.28 22.62 -30.54
N ALA A 495 0.56 22.34 -31.63
CA ALA A 495 0.93 22.86 -32.94
C ALA A 495 0.81 24.39 -32.97
N GLU A 496 1.91 25.02 -33.28
CA GLU A 496 1.95 26.51 -33.36
C GLU A 496 1.03 27.01 -34.47
N ASN A 497 0.15 27.93 -34.14
CA ASN A 497 -0.69 28.60 -35.12
C ASN A 497 0.17 29.44 -36.08
N PRO A 498 0.12 29.17 -37.40
CA PRO A 498 0.95 29.90 -38.36
C PRO A 498 0.79 31.45 -38.30
N VAL A 499 -0.41 31.92 -37.94
CA VAL A 499 -0.68 33.35 -37.78
C VAL A 499 0.02 33.90 -36.54
N GLU A 500 0.02 33.18 -35.44
CA GLU A 500 0.70 33.57 -34.19
C GLU A 500 2.23 33.55 -34.39
N THR A 501 2.75 32.51 -35.04
CA THR A 501 4.18 32.42 -35.37
C THR A 501 4.62 33.56 -36.24
N ALA A 502 3.89 33.85 -37.33
CA ALA A 502 4.18 34.97 -38.21
C ALA A 502 4.08 36.33 -37.49
N THR A 503 3.07 36.53 -36.64
CA THR A 503 2.90 37.73 -35.83
C THR A 503 4.04 37.91 -34.82
N SER A 504 4.48 36.83 -34.19
CA SER A 504 5.62 36.82 -33.26
C SER A 504 6.93 37.19 -33.98
N GLU A 505 7.13 36.65 -35.19
CA GLU A 505 8.31 36.96 -36.00
C GLU A 505 8.32 38.42 -36.48
N MET A 506 7.18 38.93 -36.93
CA MET A 506 7.01 40.34 -37.26
C MET A 506 7.23 41.26 -36.04
N LEU A 507 6.74 40.90 -34.87
CA LEU A 507 6.98 41.60 -33.61
C LEU A 507 8.48 41.65 -33.30
N ARG A 508 9.17 40.52 -33.43
CA ARG A 508 10.61 40.40 -33.20
C ARG A 508 11.41 41.31 -34.13
N GLU A 509 11.05 41.37 -35.41
CA GLU A 509 11.66 42.29 -36.36
C GLU A 509 11.41 43.75 -36.01
N ARG A 510 10.18 44.12 -35.60
CA ARG A 510 9.83 45.48 -35.18
C ARG A 510 10.56 45.88 -33.92
N ILE A 511 10.68 44.99 -32.94
CA ILE A 511 11.50 45.23 -31.74
C ILE A 511 12.95 45.51 -32.13
N ASP A 512 13.52 44.73 -33.03
CA ASP A 512 14.90 44.94 -33.47
C ASP A 512 15.09 46.28 -34.21
N GLN A 513 14.10 46.68 -35.02
CA GLN A 513 14.09 48.02 -35.69
C GLN A 513 13.99 49.15 -34.66
N VAL A 514 13.19 49.03 -33.63
CA VAL A 514 13.05 50.01 -32.55
C VAL A 514 14.34 50.06 -31.71
N LEU A 515 14.95 48.95 -31.40
CA LEU A 515 16.20 48.85 -30.66
C LEU A 515 17.39 49.50 -31.43
N LYS A 516 17.39 49.47 -32.76
CA LYS A 516 18.39 50.15 -33.59
C LYS A 516 18.37 51.66 -33.41
N THR A 517 17.30 52.27 -32.90
CA THR A 517 17.22 53.72 -32.61
C THR A 517 17.89 54.14 -31.31
N LEU A 518 18.32 53.15 -30.48
CA LEU A 518 19.06 53.37 -29.25
C LEU A 518 20.58 53.39 -29.51
N THR A 519 21.33 53.93 -28.57
CA THR A 519 22.80 53.85 -28.63
C THR A 519 23.24 52.39 -28.45
N TYR A 520 24.41 52.04 -28.95
CA TYR A 520 24.92 50.66 -28.88
C TYR A 520 24.87 50.06 -27.46
N ARG A 521 25.33 50.86 -26.47
CA ARG A 521 25.30 50.40 -25.05
C ARG A 521 23.90 50.21 -24.51
N GLU A 522 22.97 51.11 -24.81
CA GLU A 522 21.58 50.98 -24.35
C GLU A 522 20.90 49.79 -24.98
N ARG A 523 21.14 49.50 -26.26
CA ARG A 523 20.59 48.38 -27.00
C ARG A 523 21.08 47.03 -26.45
N GLU A 524 22.39 46.88 -26.31
CA GLU A 524 22.96 45.60 -25.85
C GLU A 524 22.61 45.32 -24.39
N ILE A 525 22.53 46.33 -23.53
CA ILE A 525 22.05 46.13 -22.14
C ILE A 525 20.61 45.67 -22.14
N ILE A 526 19.71 46.23 -22.94
CA ILE A 526 18.33 45.79 -23.07
C ILE A 526 18.27 44.35 -23.63
N LYS A 527 19.02 44.03 -24.70
CA LYS A 527 19.06 42.70 -25.27
C LYS A 527 19.45 41.63 -24.25
N LEU A 528 20.53 41.86 -23.51
CA LEU A 528 20.99 40.92 -22.47
C LEU A 528 20.02 40.82 -21.28
N ARG A 529 19.44 41.94 -20.86
CA ARG A 529 18.50 41.95 -19.73
C ARG A 529 17.20 41.19 -20.00
N TYR A 530 16.68 41.34 -21.21
CA TYR A 530 15.38 40.74 -21.59
C TYR A 530 15.53 39.51 -22.49
N GLY A 531 16.74 39.04 -22.73
CA GLY A 531 16.99 37.84 -23.54
C GLY A 531 16.64 37.98 -25.02
N ILE A 532 16.65 39.23 -25.54
CA ILE A 532 16.32 39.51 -26.94
C ILE A 532 17.53 39.19 -27.82
N GLY A 533 17.63 37.97 -28.30
CA GLY A 533 18.75 37.46 -29.12
C GLY A 533 19.11 36.05 -28.70
N ASP A 534 19.76 35.88 -27.60
CA ASP A 534 20.27 34.58 -27.12
C ASP A 534 19.27 33.80 -26.28
N GLY A 535 18.10 34.39 -25.97
CA GLY A 535 17.06 33.74 -25.14
C GLY A 535 17.36 33.71 -23.64
N TYR A 536 18.55 34.14 -23.21
CA TYR A 536 18.96 34.17 -21.80
C TYR A 536 18.81 35.56 -21.19
N THR A 537 18.19 35.62 -20.01
CA THR A 537 18.07 36.87 -19.24
C THR A 537 19.22 36.96 -18.24
N TYR A 538 20.03 38.02 -18.35
CA TYR A 538 21.16 38.26 -17.46
C TYR A 538 20.79 39.19 -16.31
N THR A 539 21.37 38.96 -15.14
CA THR A 539 21.19 39.83 -13.97
C THR A 539 21.95 41.17 -14.15
N LEU A 540 21.53 42.19 -13.38
CA LEU A 540 22.21 43.51 -13.44
C LEU A 540 23.69 43.42 -13.11
N GLU A 541 24.12 42.48 -12.28
CA GLU A 541 25.53 42.28 -11.93
C GLU A 541 26.32 41.63 -13.07
N GLU A 542 25.76 40.66 -13.73
CA GLU A 542 26.39 39.97 -14.86
C GLU A 542 26.57 40.93 -16.03
N VAL A 543 25.51 41.70 -16.35
CA VAL A 543 25.61 42.76 -17.36
C VAL A 543 26.65 43.82 -16.95
N GLY A 544 26.72 44.18 -15.66
CA GLY A 544 27.74 45.05 -15.13
C GLY A 544 29.17 44.53 -15.33
N ARG A 545 29.39 43.23 -15.16
CA ARG A 545 30.68 42.57 -15.44
C ARG A 545 31.05 42.62 -16.93
N ILE A 546 30.08 42.32 -17.81
CA ILE A 546 30.29 42.33 -19.28
C ILE A 546 30.71 43.74 -19.76
N PHE A 547 30.01 44.79 -19.31
CA PHE A 547 30.29 46.18 -19.73
C PHE A 547 31.29 46.92 -18.85
N LYS A 548 31.87 46.26 -17.83
CA LYS A 548 32.77 46.81 -16.83
C LYS A 548 32.23 48.07 -16.15
N VAL A 549 30.99 48.06 -15.73
CA VAL A 549 30.27 49.12 -15.03
C VAL A 549 29.59 48.59 -13.77
N THR A 550 29.28 49.50 -12.84
CA THR A 550 28.57 49.10 -11.59
C THR A 550 27.13 48.71 -11.86
N ARG A 551 26.56 47.85 -11.02
CA ARG A 551 25.16 47.43 -11.04
C ARG A 551 24.20 48.61 -11.17
N GLU A 552 24.42 49.63 -10.37
CA GLU A 552 23.57 50.83 -10.37
C GLU A 552 23.65 51.60 -11.71
N ARG A 553 24.81 51.60 -12.33
CA ARG A 553 24.98 52.24 -13.65
C ARG A 553 24.22 51.47 -14.74
N VAL A 554 24.20 50.16 -14.68
CA VAL A 554 23.37 49.33 -15.59
C VAL A 554 21.90 49.69 -15.41
N ARG A 555 21.39 49.73 -14.15
CA ARG A 555 20.01 50.11 -13.85
C ARG A 555 19.63 51.50 -14.38
N GLN A 556 20.55 52.50 -14.25
CA GLN A 556 20.32 53.83 -14.78
C GLN A 556 20.23 53.85 -16.30
N VAL A 557 21.11 53.09 -16.99
CA VAL A 557 21.11 52.99 -18.45
C VAL A 557 19.86 52.27 -18.93
N GLU A 558 19.45 51.19 -18.28
CA GLU A 558 18.21 50.45 -18.53
C GLU A 558 16.98 51.39 -18.40
N ALA A 559 16.83 52.08 -17.27
CA ALA A 559 15.75 53.03 -17.06
C ALA A 559 15.72 54.16 -18.10
N LYS A 560 16.89 54.66 -18.50
CA LYS A 560 17.00 55.66 -19.54
C LYS A 560 16.62 55.13 -20.92
N ALA A 561 17.01 53.90 -21.22
CA ALA A 561 16.67 53.23 -22.47
C ALA A 561 15.16 52.97 -22.57
N ILE A 562 14.53 52.46 -21.49
CA ILE A 562 13.08 52.25 -21.42
C ILE A 562 12.31 53.56 -21.60
N ARG A 563 12.70 54.64 -20.91
CA ARG A 563 12.07 55.95 -21.12
C ARG A 563 12.20 56.47 -22.58
N LYS A 564 13.33 56.20 -23.23
CA LYS A 564 13.48 56.52 -24.65
C LYS A 564 12.59 55.67 -25.55
N LEU A 565 12.33 54.40 -25.20
CA LEU A 565 11.44 53.52 -25.94
C LEU A 565 9.97 53.89 -25.74
N GLN A 566 9.60 54.39 -24.56
CA GLN A 566 8.25 54.89 -24.24
C GLN A 566 7.87 56.18 -24.99
N HIS A 567 8.82 56.84 -25.67
CA HIS A 567 8.51 58.02 -26.44
C HIS A 567 7.49 57.73 -27.55
N PRO A 568 6.41 58.52 -27.73
CA PRO A 568 5.28 58.22 -28.61
C PRO A 568 5.65 57.82 -30.04
N VAL A 569 6.68 58.43 -30.63
CA VAL A 569 7.17 58.09 -31.98
C VAL A 569 7.73 56.69 -32.09
N ARG A 570 8.24 56.09 -30.97
CA ARG A 570 8.79 54.74 -30.93
C ARG A 570 7.76 53.75 -30.46
N ALA A 571 6.93 54.13 -29.47
CA ALA A 571 5.86 53.32 -28.95
C ALA A 571 4.82 52.97 -30.03
N ARG A 572 4.43 53.92 -30.88
CA ARG A 572 3.51 53.68 -32.01
C ARG A 572 3.93 52.54 -32.95
N LYS A 573 5.24 52.27 -33.08
CA LYS A 573 5.71 51.15 -33.92
C LYS A 573 5.37 49.76 -33.35
N LEU A 574 5.08 49.67 -32.04
CA LEU A 574 4.76 48.45 -31.31
C LEU A 574 3.29 48.42 -30.88
N GLU A 575 2.55 49.52 -30.99
CA GLU A 575 1.16 49.66 -30.51
C GLU A 575 0.21 48.64 -31.14
N GLY A 576 0.34 48.32 -32.42
CA GLY A 576 -0.48 47.33 -33.11
C GLY A 576 -0.30 45.87 -32.65
N PHE A 577 0.75 45.58 -31.87
CA PHE A 577 0.98 44.24 -31.32
C PHE A 577 0.53 44.12 -29.86
N LEU A 578 0.30 45.23 -29.14
CA LEU A 578 -0.11 45.23 -27.75
C LEU A 578 -1.63 45.06 -27.56
N ASP A 579 -2.43 45.64 -28.47
CA ASP A 579 -3.88 45.72 -28.33
C ASP A 579 -4.62 44.55 -29.02
N GLY A 580 -3.94 43.51 -29.50
CA GLY A 580 -4.57 42.44 -30.30
C GLY A 580 -5.14 42.95 -31.65
N SER A 581 -5.00 44.25 -31.94
CA SER A 581 -5.54 44.93 -33.13
C SER A 581 -5.00 44.36 -34.45
N MET A 582 -3.84 43.71 -34.43
CA MET A 582 -3.29 43.05 -35.62
C MET A 582 -3.99 41.78 -36.02
N TYR A 583 -4.63 41.09 -35.07
CA TYR A 583 -5.52 39.97 -35.38
C TYR A 583 -6.79 40.40 -36.12
N ALA A 584 -7.25 41.62 -35.85
CA ALA A 584 -8.40 42.23 -36.52
C ALA A 584 -8.11 42.69 -37.95
N THR A 585 -6.84 43.04 -38.29
CA THR A 585 -6.45 43.51 -39.61
C THR A 585 -6.04 42.42 -40.60
N LEU A 586 -5.60 41.24 -40.11
CA LEU A 586 -5.25 40.10 -40.94
C LEU A 586 -6.40 39.11 -41.19
N GLY A 587 -7.48 39.23 -40.41
CA GLY A 587 -8.65 38.36 -40.51
C GLY A 587 -9.95 39.16 -40.43
N ALA A 588 -10.19 40.11 -41.31
CA ALA A 588 -11.46 40.84 -41.34
C ALA A 588 -12.62 39.96 -41.83
N ILE A 589 -13.23 39.25 -40.88
CA ILE A 589 -14.65 38.89 -40.93
C ILE A 589 -15.34 39.84 -39.94
N PRO A 590 -16.34 40.62 -40.34
CA PRO A 590 -16.95 41.63 -39.46
C PRO A 590 -17.70 40.91 -38.34
N ALA A 591 -17.27 41.09 -37.10
CA ALA A 591 -18.02 40.72 -35.93
C ALA A 591 -19.24 41.66 -35.78
N ALA A 592 -20.41 41.07 -35.90
CA ALA A 592 -21.69 41.74 -35.58
C ALA A 592 -21.85 41.83 -34.05
N GLY A 593 -22.11 43.04 -33.55
CA GLY A 593 -23.02 43.35 -32.44
C GLY A 593 -22.51 43.10 -31.01
N ASP A 594 -22.06 44.16 -30.46
CA ASP A 594 -22.32 44.72 -29.13
C ASP A 594 -23.30 43.96 -28.22
N ALA A 595 -22.81 43.49 -27.08
CA ALA A 595 -23.56 43.38 -25.83
C ALA A 595 -22.59 43.34 -24.64
N GLY A 596 -22.66 44.39 -23.84
CA GLY A 596 -21.88 44.57 -22.65
C GLY A 596 -22.11 43.48 -21.57
N GLY A 597 -21.06 43.15 -20.89
CA GLY A 597 -21.06 42.28 -19.70
C GLY A 597 -19.71 42.36 -19.04
N GLY A 598 -19.64 43.19 -18.03
CA GLY A 598 -18.44 43.28 -17.17
C GLY A 598 -18.12 41.94 -16.55
N VAL A 599 -16.91 41.53 -16.69
CA VAL A 599 -16.36 40.39 -15.92
C VAL A 599 -15.52 40.99 -14.81
N ASP A 600 -16.03 40.88 -13.59
CA ASP A 600 -15.29 41.13 -12.36
C ASP A 600 -14.05 40.22 -12.33
N LEU A 601 -12.91 40.83 -12.37
CA LEU A 601 -11.63 40.22 -12.00
C LEU A 601 -11.64 40.05 -10.48
N LEU A 602 -11.89 38.83 -10.03
CA LEU A 602 -11.58 38.43 -8.65
C LEU A 602 -10.07 38.43 -8.50
N GLU A 603 -9.59 39.35 -7.71
CA GLU A 603 -8.26 39.32 -7.12
C GLU A 603 -8.15 38.05 -6.26
N GLU A 604 -7.28 37.12 -6.65
CA GLU A 604 -6.81 36.05 -5.77
C GLU A 604 -5.68 36.65 -4.92
N ASP A 605 -5.98 36.90 -3.66
CA ASP A 605 -4.99 37.23 -2.62
C ASP A 605 -4.16 35.97 -2.34
N ASP A 606 -2.95 35.92 -2.86
CA ASP A 606 -1.89 35.01 -2.44
C ASP A 606 -1.24 35.56 -1.15
N ASP A 607 -1.79 35.21 0.00
CA ASP A 607 -1.13 35.36 1.29
C ASP A 607 -0.16 34.18 1.52
N ASP A 608 1.06 34.31 1.01
CA ASP A 608 2.21 33.51 1.43
C ASP A 608 2.84 34.12 2.69
N ASP A 609 2.32 33.72 3.85
CA ASP A 609 2.96 33.95 5.15
C ASP A 609 4.20 33.06 5.30
N LEU A 610 5.34 33.64 4.99
CA LEU A 610 6.66 33.17 5.41
C LEU A 610 6.84 33.43 6.90
N GLU A 611 6.52 32.45 7.75
CA GLU A 611 6.99 32.43 9.14
C GLU A 611 8.47 32.06 9.20
N GLY A 612 9.21 32.98 9.79
CA GLY A 612 10.65 32.92 9.99
C GLY A 612 11.06 31.90 11.06
N GLU A 613 12.22 31.32 10.83
CA GLU A 613 12.99 30.62 11.85
C GLU A 613 13.41 31.59 12.99
N PRO A 614 13.44 31.13 14.24
CA PRO A 614 14.34 31.67 15.24
C PRO A 614 15.55 30.76 15.42
N GLY A 615 16.71 31.28 15.12
CA GLY A 615 17.95 30.68 15.53
C GLY A 615 18.27 30.94 17.00
N HIS A 616 19.23 30.12 17.50
CA HIS A 616 20.05 30.25 18.73
C HIS A 616 19.39 29.88 20.07
N GLU A 617 19.76 28.79 20.71
CA GLU A 617 20.95 28.50 21.53
C GLU A 617 21.06 27.00 21.81
#